data_a1e751b0201080b630d7cb107a4ed128
#
_entry.id   a1e751b0201080b630d7cb107a4ed128
#
_cell.length_a   1.000
_cell.length_b   1.000
_cell.length_c   1.000
_cell.angle_alpha   90.00
_cell.angle_beta   90.00
_cell.angle_gamma   90.00
#
_symmetry.space_group_name_H-M   'P 1'
#
loop_
_entity.id
_entity.type
_entity.pdbx_description
1 polymer ?
#
loop_
_entity_poly.entity_id
_entity_poly.type
_entity_poly.pdbx_seq_one_letter_code
_entity_poly.pdbx_strand_id
1 'polypeptide(L)'
;MQQFHTEREQRFIDLAATLADDFATRAAQHDEEGSFPYENYERLKETGYTTLTIPEELGGMGASLLERIKTQERLAQGCGPTALAINMHFNVASLLIS
;
A
#
# COMPACT_ATOMS: atom_id res chain seq x y z
N MET A 1 -10.16 -20.71 2.34
CA MET A 1 -8.90 -21.33 1.88
C MET A 1 -7.73 -20.61 2.48
N GLN A 2 -6.81 -21.33 3.04
CA GLN A 2 -5.62 -20.77 3.66
C GLN A 2 -4.60 -20.38 2.56
N GLN A 3 -4.12 -19.14 2.61
CA GLN A 3 -3.08 -18.70 1.70
C GLN A 3 -1.72 -18.82 2.38
N PHE A 4 -0.74 -19.33 1.63
CA PHE A 4 0.62 -19.41 2.11
C PHE A 4 1.45 -18.27 1.57
N HIS A 5 2.21 -17.62 2.44
CA HIS A 5 3.08 -16.51 2.08
C HIS A 5 4.50 -16.80 2.55
N THR A 6 5.49 -16.30 1.83
CA THR A 6 6.87 -16.31 2.31
C THR A 6 7.00 -15.33 3.48
N GLU A 7 8.10 -15.42 4.25
CA GLU A 7 8.36 -14.46 5.32
C GLU A 7 8.38 -13.03 4.82
N ARG A 8 8.96 -12.82 3.64
CA ARG A 8 9.04 -11.50 3.01
C ARG A 8 7.66 -10.99 2.63
N GLU A 9 6.85 -11.85 2.01
CA GLU A 9 5.46 -11.50 1.66
C GLU A 9 4.67 -11.17 2.91
N GLN A 10 4.85 -11.96 3.98
CA GLN A 10 4.13 -11.74 5.24
C GLN A 10 4.49 -10.40 5.86
N ARG A 11 5.76 -9.98 5.80
CA ARG A 11 6.17 -8.67 6.31
C ARG A 11 5.50 -7.53 5.57
N PHE A 12 5.39 -7.62 4.25
CA PHE A 12 4.69 -6.62 3.44
C PHE A 12 3.20 -6.60 3.76
N ILE A 13 2.59 -7.77 3.88
CA ILE A 13 1.17 -7.89 4.22
C ILE A 13 0.90 -7.34 5.63
N ASP A 14 1.77 -7.60 6.58
CA ASP A 14 1.63 -7.08 7.96
C ASP A 14 1.71 -5.55 7.98
N LEU A 15 2.61 -4.96 7.20
CA LEU A 15 2.68 -3.50 7.06
C LEU A 15 1.38 -2.97 6.48
N ALA A 16 0.88 -3.59 5.41
CA ALA A 16 -0.37 -3.19 4.78
C ALA A 16 -1.55 -3.35 5.74
N ALA A 17 -1.56 -4.40 6.55
CA ALA A 17 -2.60 -4.64 7.54
C ALA A 17 -2.63 -3.53 8.59
N THR A 18 -1.46 -3.14 9.09
CA THR A 18 -1.36 -2.05 10.07
C THR A 18 -1.89 -0.73 9.49
N LEU A 19 -1.49 -0.43 8.25
CA LEU A 19 -1.96 0.76 7.56
C LEU A 19 -3.46 0.69 7.27
N ALA A 20 -3.96 -0.47 6.83
CA ALA A 20 -5.37 -0.66 6.54
C ALA A 20 -6.24 -0.44 7.77
N ASP A 21 -5.82 -0.97 8.92
CA ASP A 21 -6.56 -0.79 10.17
C ASP A 21 -6.61 0.68 10.58
N ASP A 22 -5.51 1.40 10.42
CA ASP A 22 -5.46 2.84 10.67
C ASP A 22 -6.39 3.61 9.71
N PHE A 23 -6.33 3.29 8.42
CA PHE A 23 -7.13 3.96 7.40
C PHE A 23 -8.63 3.70 7.59
N ALA A 24 -8.99 2.50 8.02
CA ALA A 24 -10.38 2.14 8.25
C ALA A 24 -11.05 3.02 9.31
N THR A 25 -10.27 3.54 10.26
CA THR A 25 -10.82 4.42 11.31
C THR A 25 -11.35 5.74 10.75
N ARG A 26 -10.89 6.14 9.56
CA ARG A 26 -11.24 7.42 8.94
C ARG A 26 -12.04 7.27 7.63
N ALA A 27 -12.20 6.03 7.16
CA ALA A 27 -12.82 5.79 5.85
C ALA A 27 -14.25 6.32 5.77
N ALA A 28 -15.06 6.07 6.80
CA ALA A 28 -16.44 6.52 6.84
C ALA A 28 -16.55 8.05 6.84
N GLN A 29 -15.68 8.73 7.56
CA GLN A 29 -15.66 10.18 7.62
C GLN A 29 -15.35 10.79 6.25
N HIS A 30 -14.31 10.29 5.57
CA HIS A 30 -13.94 10.79 4.25
C HIS A 30 -15.04 10.51 3.22
N ASP A 31 -15.67 9.35 3.32
CA ASP A 31 -16.75 8.98 2.42
C ASP A 31 -17.94 9.93 2.59
N GLU A 32 -18.31 10.22 3.85
CA GLU A 32 -19.40 11.12 4.18
C GLU A 32 -19.12 12.56 3.74
N GLU A 33 -17.89 13.03 3.92
CA GLU A 33 -17.49 14.38 3.56
C GLU A 33 -17.18 14.54 2.06
N GLY A 34 -17.01 13.43 1.35
CA GLY A 34 -16.54 13.46 -0.03
C GLY A 34 -15.11 13.96 -0.18
N SER A 35 -14.31 13.85 0.89
CA SER A 35 -12.94 14.35 0.91
C SER A 35 -11.93 13.24 0.59
N PHE A 36 -10.74 13.64 0.11
CA PHE A 36 -9.64 12.72 -0.12
C PHE A 36 -8.86 12.48 1.18
N PRO A 37 -8.50 11.23 1.48
CA PRO A 37 -7.80 10.93 2.74
C PRO A 37 -6.31 11.26 2.69
N TYR A 38 -5.96 12.55 2.75
CA TYR A 38 -4.57 13.01 2.69
C TYR A 38 -3.72 12.48 3.84
N GLU A 39 -4.28 12.33 5.04
CA GLU A 39 -3.56 11.78 6.19
C GLU A 39 -3.14 10.33 5.93
N ASN A 40 -3.91 9.56 5.17
CA ASN A 40 -3.54 8.20 4.78
C ASN A 40 -2.31 8.23 3.88
N TYR A 41 -2.26 9.17 2.95
CA TYR A 41 -1.13 9.30 2.03
C TYR A 41 0.15 9.67 2.79
N GLU A 42 0.04 10.57 3.77
CA GLU A 42 1.18 10.93 4.62
C GLU A 42 1.68 9.72 5.42
N ARG A 43 0.78 8.89 5.93
CA ARG A 43 1.16 7.66 6.63
C ARG A 43 1.90 6.69 5.71
N LEU A 44 1.46 6.59 4.46
CA LEU A 44 2.15 5.76 3.47
C LEU A 44 3.59 6.23 3.25
N LYS A 45 3.79 7.54 3.17
CA LYS A 45 5.14 8.12 3.01
C LYS A 45 6.01 7.84 4.24
N GLU A 46 5.47 8.08 5.44
CA GLU A 46 6.19 7.89 6.69
C GLU A 46 6.69 6.47 6.88
N THR A 47 5.92 5.48 6.45
CA THR A 47 6.28 4.06 6.59
C THR A 47 7.16 3.55 5.46
N GLY A 48 7.39 4.37 4.43
CA GLY A 48 8.13 3.96 3.24
C GLY A 48 7.31 3.14 2.26
N TYR A 49 6.01 2.98 2.48
CA TYR A 49 5.15 2.18 1.59
C TYR A 49 5.17 2.69 0.15
N THR A 50 5.35 4.00 -0.05
CA THR A 50 5.41 4.59 -1.39
C THR A 50 6.61 4.09 -2.20
N THR A 51 7.60 3.47 -1.56
CA THR A 51 8.78 2.90 -2.21
C THR A 51 8.69 1.39 -2.37
N LEU A 52 7.49 0.81 -2.17
CA LEU A 52 7.28 -0.64 -2.18
C LEU A 52 7.89 -1.34 -3.40
N THR A 53 7.68 -0.78 -4.59
CA THR A 53 8.13 -1.39 -5.85
C THR A 53 9.47 -0.86 -6.35
N ILE A 54 10.08 0.09 -5.64
CA ILE A 54 11.39 0.62 -6.01
C ILE A 54 12.47 -0.40 -5.59
N PRO A 55 13.45 -0.71 -6.47
CA PRO A 55 14.51 -1.66 -6.13
C PRO A 55 15.25 -1.29 -4.85
N GLU A 56 15.67 -2.30 -4.09
CA GLU A 56 16.39 -2.09 -2.82
C GLU A 56 17.68 -1.30 -3.04
N GLU A 57 18.38 -1.52 -4.13
CA GLU A 57 19.59 -0.80 -4.50
C GLU A 57 19.37 0.69 -4.71
N LEU A 58 18.12 1.09 -4.94
CA LEU A 58 17.74 2.50 -5.07
C LEU A 58 17.04 3.03 -3.82
N GLY A 59 17.10 2.28 -2.72
CA GLY A 59 16.53 2.69 -1.45
C GLY A 59 15.09 2.29 -1.23
N GLY A 60 14.53 1.46 -2.10
CA GLY A 60 13.14 1.00 -1.99
C GLY A 60 13.00 -0.34 -1.29
N MET A 61 11.79 -0.85 -1.26
CA MET A 61 11.48 -2.14 -0.63
C MET A 61 11.66 -3.34 -1.57
N GLY A 62 11.74 -3.09 -2.88
CA GLY A 62 12.02 -4.11 -3.87
C GLY A 62 10.97 -5.19 -4.03
N ALA A 63 9.69 -4.88 -3.81
CA ALA A 63 8.63 -5.86 -3.93
C ALA A 63 8.45 -6.32 -5.38
N SER A 64 8.29 -7.63 -5.57
CA SER A 64 7.93 -8.21 -6.85
C SER A 64 6.47 -7.90 -7.18
N LEU A 65 6.05 -8.18 -8.41
CA LEU A 65 4.66 -7.99 -8.82
C LEU A 65 3.70 -8.78 -7.93
N LEU A 66 4.02 -10.04 -7.65
CA LEU A 66 3.19 -10.88 -6.79
C LEU A 66 3.12 -10.33 -5.37
N GLU A 67 4.25 -9.91 -4.81
CA GLU A 67 4.31 -9.29 -3.49
C GLU A 67 3.47 -8.02 -3.45
N ARG A 68 3.55 -7.20 -4.49
CA ARG A 68 2.74 -5.98 -4.62
C ARG A 68 1.25 -6.30 -4.62
N ILE A 69 0.84 -7.29 -5.41
CA ILE A 69 -0.57 -7.67 -5.51
C ILE A 69 -1.12 -8.10 -4.16
N LYS A 70 -0.42 -8.99 -3.47
CA LYS A 70 -0.85 -9.48 -2.16
C LYS A 70 -0.92 -8.37 -1.12
N THR A 71 0.06 -7.49 -1.13
CA THR A 71 0.16 -6.36 -0.20
C THR A 71 -0.97 -5.35 -0.45
N GLN A 72 -1.21 -5.00 -1.71
CA GLN A 72 -2.24 -4.05 -2.09
C GLN A 72 -3.65 -4.58 -1.82
N GLU A 73 -3.88 -5.86 -1.99
CA GLU A 73 -5.18 -6.47 -1.63
C GLU A 73 -5.50 -6.24 -0.15
N ARG A 74 -4.50 -6.42 0.70
CA ARG A 74 -4.70 -6.22 2.14
C ARG A 74 -4.94 -4.75 2.48
N LEU A 75 -4.21 -3.85 1.84
CA LEU A 75 -4.40 -2.40 2.05
C LEU A 75 -5.81 -1.96 1.64
N ALA A 76 -6.30 -2.48 0.53
CA ALA A 76 -7.62 -2.12 0.01
C ALA A 76 -8.75 -2.46 0.97
N GLN A 77 -8.57 -3.44 1.83
CA GLN A 77 -9.56 -3.81 2.83
C GLN A 77 -9.80 -2.69 3.85
N GLY A 78 -8.82 -1.81 4.06
CA GLY A 78 -8.96 -0.68 4.95
C GLY A 78 -9.50 0.57 4.27
N CYS A 79 -9.02 0.84 3.07
CA CYS A 79 -9.45 2.03 2.31
C CYS A 79 -9.19 1.85 0.82
N GLY A 80 -10.25 1.52 0.08
CA GLY A 80 -10.19 1.31 -1.37
C GLY A 80 -9.64 2.51 -2.14
N PRO A 81 -10.16 3.74 -1.91
CA PRO A 81 -9.66 4.93 -2.61
C PRO A 81 -8.17 5.19 -2.41
N THR A 82 -7.65 4.98 -1.20
CA THR A 82 -6.21 5.16 -0.92
C THR A 82 -5.40 4.10 -1.65
N ALA A 83 -5.85 2.85 -1.64
CA ALA A 83 -5.16 1.76 -2.34
C ALA A 83 -5.12 2.01 -3.85
N LEU A 84 -6.21 2.51 -4.42
CA LEU A 84 -6.26 2.85 -5.84
C LEU A 84 -5.27 3.96 -6.19
N ALA A 85 -5.24 5.02 -5.39
CA ALA A 85 -4.34 6.15 -5.61
C ALA A 85 -2.88 5.73 -5.56
N ILE A 86 -2.50 4.92 -4.57
CA ILE A 86 -1.11 4.47 -4.44
C ILE A 86 -0.74 3.46 -5.53
N ASN A 87 -1.71 2.70 -6.01
CA ASN A 87 -1.47 1.78 -7.12
C ASN A 87 -1.10 2.53 -8.39
N MET A 88 -1.75 3.67 -8.66
CA MET A 88 -1.41 4.54 -9.78
C MET A 88 0.01 5.10 -9.61
N HIS A 89 0.39 5.46 -8.38
CA HIS A 89 1.76 5.89 -8.06
C HIS A 89 2.78 4.81 -8.41
N PHE A 90 2.50 3.55 -8.03
CA PHE A 90 3.40 2.44 -8.34
C PHE A 90 3.54 2.21 -9.84
N ASN A 91 2.46 2.34 -10.60
CA ASN A 91 2.50 2.19 -12.04
C ASN A 91 3.40 3.24 -12.71
N VAL A 92 3.27 4.50 -12.28
CA VAL A 92 4.11 5.59 -12.79
C VAL A 92 5.57 5.38 -12.42
N ALA A 93 5.84 5.03 -11.16
CA ALA A 93 7.21 4.79 -10.69
C ALA A 93 7.86 3.65 -11.47
N SER A 94 7.12 2.58 -11.76
CA SER A 94 7.63 1.45 -12.54
C SER A 94 8.02 1.87 -13.96
N LEU A 95 7.24 2.75 -14.59
CA LEU A 95 7.55 3.26 -15.93
C LEU A 95 8.81 4.11 -15.94
N LEU A 96 9.06 4.86 -14.87
CA LEU A 96 10.23 5.73 -14.78
C LEU A 96 11.52 4.97 -14.51
N ILE A 97 11.42 3.78 -13.91
CA ILE A 97 12.58 2.97 -13.52
C ILE A 97 12.94 1.94 -14.58
N SER A 98 11.94 1.46 -15.33
CA SER A 98 12.14 0.38 -16.32
C SER A 98 12.96 0.81 -17.55
#